data_074e38fe47a0def39c65b6dc91726b85
#
_entry.id   074e38fe47a0def39c65b6dc91726b85
#
_cell.length_a   1.000
_cell.length_b   1.000
_cell.length_c   1.000
_cell.angle_alpha   90.00
_cell.angle_beta   90.00
_cell.angle_gamma   90.00
#
_symmetry.space_group_name_H-M   'P 1'
#
loop_
_entity.id
_entity.type
_entity.pdbx_description
1 polymer ?
#
loop_
_entity_poly.entity_id
_entity_poly.type
_entity_poly.pdbx_seq_one_letter_code
_entity_poly.pdbx_strand_id
1 'polypeptide(L)'
;MDDILIVGGGIGGLTLGLSLHAAGIPCRIFESAAEIRAVGVGINLLPHATKELAVLGLEDDLSRVAIKTRDASFFNRFGQLIYEEPLGRAAGYDNPQFSIHRGDLQMVLLDAFKSRVGADRIFTDHHCTGVEQDDAGVTLHFPNGQSTRGRAAIACDGINSVIRKQFFPDEGEPRYSGVNMWRGVTRWKPILSGASLTRAGWLSHGKMVIYPIREADPGGLQLVNWVAEIETPKYRRRDWNRAGSLDDFIGAFADWHFDWLDVPAFIRAADSVLEFPMVDQDPLPRWSFGRVTLLGDAAHPMVPRGSNGAGQAILDTRAMTSALSANADPVAAFAAYEKERLEKTTRIVLTNRTNPPDAILREVYQRTNDKPFKAIGDVISHDELVALSDSYKQIAGFSREALRA
;
A
#
# COMPACT_ATOMS: atom_id res chain seq x y z
N MET A 1 -14.17 -22.15 20.74
CA MET A 1 -13.59 -20.89 21.26
C MET A 1 -12.12 -20.68 20.84
N ASP A 2 -11.60 -21.51 19.95
CA ASP A 2 -10.16 -21.48 19.62
C ASP A 2 -9.80 -20.55 18.45
N ASP A 3 -10.78 -19.89 17.86
CA ASP A 3 -10.57 -19.01 16.71
C ASP A 3 -9.81 -17.73 17.07
N ILE A 4 -8.89 -17.35 16.20
CA ILE A 4 -8.38 -15.98 16.13
C ILE A 4 -9.42 -15.11 15.42
N LEU A 5 -9.82 -14.01 16.05
CA LEU A 5 -10.75 -13.04 15.46
C LEU A 5 -9.97 -11.97 14.68
N ILE A 6 -10.26 -11.82 13.41
CA ILE A 6 -9.64 -10.82 12.53
C ILE A 6 -10.69 -9.73 12.27
N VAL A 7 -10.39 -8.50 12.62
CA VAL A 7 -11.26 -7.35 12.37
C VAL A 7 -10.80 -6.63 11.11
N GLY A 8 -11.64 -6.67 10.07
CA GLY A 8 -11.38 -6.09 8.75
C GLY A 8 -11.04 -7.14 7.68
N GLY A 9 -11.80 -7.13 6.57
CA GLY A 9 -11.65 -7.97 5.38
C GLY A 9 -10.85 -7.29 4.25
N GLY A 10 -9.92 -6.40 4.61
CA GLY A 10 -8.99 -5.78 3.67
C GLY A 10 -7.84 -6.70 3.26
N ILE A 11 -6.85 -6.16 2.54
CA ILE A 11 -5.67 -6.92 2.07
C ILE A 11 -4.97 -7.62 3.24
N GLY A 12 -4.71 -6.90 4.35
CA GLY A 12 -4.03 -7.47 5.52
C GLY A 12 -4.84 -8.59 6.17
N GLY A 13 -6.14 -8.37 6.43
CA GLY A 13 -6.99 -9.37 7.10
C GLY A 13 -7.22 -10.63 6.28
N LEU A 14 -7.49 -10.50 4.98
CA LEU A 14 -7.64 -11.65 4.09
C LEU A 14 -6.33 -12.45 3.93
N THR A 15 -5.20 -11.74 3.77
CA THR A 15 -3.88 -12.40 3.71
C THR A 15 -3.55 -13.09 5.04
N LEU A 16 -3.86 -12.46 6.17
CA LEU A 16 -3.68 -13.09 7.49
C LEU A 16 -4.52 -14.36 7.62
N GLY A 17 -5.80 -14.30 7.24
CA GLY A 17 -6.68 -15.48 7.29
C GLY A 17 -6.16 -16.65 6.45
N LEU A 18 -5.65 -16.38 5.25
CA LEU A 18 -5.01 -17.38 4.40
C LEU A 18 -3.73 -17.94 5.03
N SER A 19 -2.89 -17.08 5.60
CA SER A 19 -1.64 -17.44 6.24
C SER A 19 -1.87 -18.31 7.49
N LEU A 20 -2.83 -17.94 8.34
CA LEU A 20 -3.23 -18.72 9.52
C LEU A 20 -3.80 -20.08 9.11
N HIS A 21 -4.65 -20.14 8.09
CA HIS A 21 -5.19 -21.39 7.58
C HIS A 21 -4.07 -22.33 7.09
N ALA A 22 -3.10 -21.81 6.35
CA ALA A 22 -1.94 -22.60 5.90
C ALA A 22 -1.11 -23.18 7.07
N ALA A 23 -1.13 -22.50 8.22
CA ALA A 23 -0.49 -22.94 9.47
C ALA A 23 -1.41 -23.81 10.35
N GLY A 24 -2.64 -24.12 9.93
CA GLY A 24 -3.60 -24.90 10.72
C GLY A 24 -4.20 -24.14 11.91
N ILE A 25 -4.13 -22.81 11.91
CA ILE A 25 -4.65 -21.97 12.99
C ILE A 25 -6.06 -21.47 12.59
N PRO A 26 -7.13 -21.84 13.32
CA PRO A 26 -8.49 -21.44 12.97
C PRO A 26 -8.71 -19.95 13.20
N CYS A 27 -9.39 -19.30 12.22
CA CYS A 27 -9.72 -17.89 12.30
C CYS A 27 -11.09 -17.57 11.73
N ARG A 28 -11.61 -16.39 12.08
CA ARG A 28 -12.82 -15.77 11.52
C ARG A 28 -12.55 -14.30 11.21
N ILE A 29 -13.07 -13.82 10.07
CA ILE A 29 -12.94 -12.42 9.65
C ILE A 29 -14.28 -11.71 9.83
N PHE A 30 -14.25 -10.48 10.37
CA PHE A 30 -15.41 -9.60 10.56
C PHE A 30 -15.16 -8.31 9.80
N GLU A 31 -15.96 -8.07 8.74
CA GLU A 31 -15.84 -6.94 7.82
C GLU A 31 -17.03 -6.00 7.96
N SER A 32 -16.75 -4.71 8.05
CA SER A 32 -17.78 -3.67 8.24
C SER A 32 -18.66 -3.45 7.00
N ALA A 33 -18.13 -3.64 5.80
CA ALA A 33 -18.89 -3.50 4.58
C ALA A 33 -19.91 -4.64 4.44
N ALA A 34 -21.12 -4.30 3.99
CA ALA A 34 -22.16 -5.31 3.70
C ALA A 34 -21.74 -6.27 2.58
N GLU A 35 -20.89 -5.81 1.66
CA GLU A 35 -20.31 -6.60 0.58
C GLU A 35 -18.90 -6.12 0.27
N ILE A 36 -17.96 -7.05 0.13
CA ILE A 36 -16.60 -6.75 -0.33
C ILE A 36 -16.63 -6.67 -1.87
N ARG A 37 -16.32 -5.48 -2.40
CA ARG A 37 -16.33 -5.20 -3.84
C ARG A 37 -14.97 -4.73 -4.31
N ALA A 38 -14.69 -4.93 -5.60
CA ALA A 38 -13.50 -4.42 -6.26
C ALA A 38 -13.56 -2.90 -6.41
N VAL A 39 -13.13 -2.16 -5.40
CA VAL A 39 -13.12 -0.70 -5.39
C VAL A 39 -11.71 -0.13 -5.21
N GLY A 40 -11.53 1.12 -5.66
CA GLY A 40 -10.29 1.86 -5.49
C GLY A 40 -9.55 2.10 -6.80
N VAL A 41 -8.25 2.25 -6.69
CA VAL A 41 -7.32 2.60 -7.77
C VAL A 41 -6.12 1.64 -7.74
N GLY A 42 -5.08 1.92 -8.53
CA GLY A 42 -3.89 1.07 -8.58
C GLY A 42 -3.06 1.09 -7.29
N ILE A 43 -2.40 -0.02 -7.04
CA ILE A 43 -1.31 -0.16 -6.06
C ILE A 43 -0.16 -0.97 -6.66
N ASN A 44 1.02 -0.88 -6.03
CA ASN A 44 2.18 -1.70 -6.39
C ASN A 44 2.50 -2.66 -5.26
N LEU A 45 2.78 -3.91 -5.62
CA LEU A 45 3.27 -4.95 -4.72
C LEU A 45 4.73 -5.22 -5.04
N LEU A 46 5.61 -4.86 -4.11
CA LEU A 46 7.05 -5.02 -4.25
C LEU A 46 7.49 -6.47 -4.01
N PRO A 47 8.71 -6.89 -4.43
CA PRO A 47 9.15 -8.29 -4.37
C PRO A 47 9.05 -8.96 -3.00
N HIS A 48 9.24 -8.24 -1.90
CA HIS A 48 9.07 -8.79 -0.55
C HIS A 48 7.62 -9.22 -0.24
N ALA A 49 6.64 -8.45 -0.71
CA ALA A 49 5.23 -8.77 -0.54
C ALA A 49 4.79 -9.90 -1.48
N THR A 50 5.24 -9.86 -2.74
CA THR A 50 4.88 -10.90 -3.71
C THR A 50 5.52 -12.25 -3.39
N LYS A 51 6.69 -12.27 -2.72
CA LYS A 51 7.29 -13.48 -2.15
C LYS A 51 6.32 -14.17 -1.18
N GLU A 52 5.74 -13.43 -0.24
CA GLU A 52 4.78 -13.99 0.73
C GLU A 52 3.48 -14.47 0.06
N LEU A 53 2.98 -13.71 -0.91
CA LEU A 53 1.80 -14.14 -1.68
C LEU A 53 2.08 -15.38 -2.55
N ALA A 54 3.30 -15.52 -3.07
CA ALA A 54 3.73 -16.72 -3.80
C ALA A 54 3.80 -17.96 -2.87
N VAL A 55 4.28 -17.80 -1.63
CA VAL A 55 4.24 -18.88 -0.61
C VAL A 55 2.81 -19.32 -0.34
N LEU A 56 1.84 -18.40 -0.39
CA LEU A 56 0.41 -18.71 -0.29
C LEU A 56 -0.19 -19.28 -1.60
N GLY A 57 0.63 -19.49 -2.65
CA GLY A 57 0.18 -20.03 -3.93
C GLY A 57 -0.71 -19.10 -4.74
N LEU A 58 -0.50 -17.78 -4.65
CA LEU A 58 -1.33 -16.76 -5.31
C LEU A 58 -0.66 -16.08 -6.51
N GLU A 59 0.59 -16.42 -6.85
CA GLU A 59 1.33 -15.74 -7.92
C GLU A 59 0.63 -15.86 -9.28
N ASP A 60 0.10 -17.04 -9.61
CA ASP A 60 -0.59 -17.27 -10.89
C ASP A 60 -1.91 -16.51 -10.97
N ASP A 61 -2.68 -16.48 -9.87
CA ASP A 61 -3.94 -15.74 -9.80
C ASP A 61 -3.70 -14.23 -9.97
N LEU A 62 -2.70 -13.71 -9.30
CA LEU A 62 -2.28 -12.31 -9.43
C LEU A 62 -1.76 -11.99 -10.83
N SER A 63 -0.98 -12.90 -11.44
CA SER A 63 -0.44 -12.73 -12.79
C SER A 63 -1.51 -12.62 -13.88
N ARG A 64 -2.73 -13.12 -13.62
CA ARG A 64 -3.86 -13.00 -14.56
C ARG A 64 -4.55 -11.64 -14.54
N VAL A 65 -4.42 -10.88 -13.44
CA VAL A 65 -5.15 -9.63 -13.23
C VAL A 65 -4.24 -8.41 -13.01
N ALA A 66 -2.93 -8.60 -12.99
CA ALA A 66 -1.93 -7.56 -12.72
C ALA A 66 -0.93 -7.41 -13.86
N ILE A 67 -0.24 -6.28 -13.88
CA ILE A 67 0.95 -6.07 -14.72
C ILE A 67 2.19 -6.53 -13.94
N LYS A 68 3.03 -7.35 -14.54
CA LYS A 68 4.39 -7.61 -14.05
C LYS A 68 5.27 -6.41 -14.37
N THR A 69 5.42 -5.51 -13.41
CA THR A 69 6.20 -4.28 -13.57
C THR A 69 7.67 -4.60 -13.85
N ARG A 70 8.23 -4.02 -14.92
CA ARG A 70 9.56 -4.37 -15.43
C ARG A 70 10.61 -3.33 -15.11
N ASP A 71 10.21 -2.07 -15.06
CA ASP A 71 11.11 -0.95 -14.87
C ASP A 71 10.46 0.20 -14.07
N ALA A 72 11.31 1.02 -13.41
CA ALA A 72 10.95 2.30 -12.85
C ALA A 72 11.65 3.40 -13.65
N SER A 73 10.90 4.40 -14.10
CA SER A 73 11.43 5.52 -14.86
C SER A 73 11.11 6.84 -14.17
N PHE A 74 12.12 7.70 -14.02
CA PHE A 74 12.04 9.00 -13.36
C PHE A 74 12.29 10.12 -14.36
N PHE A 75 11.37 11.08 -14.43
CA PHE A 75 11.44 12.20 -15.34
C PHE A 75 11.32 13.55 -14.59
N ASN A 76 11.91 14.62 -15.14
CA ASN A 76 11.55 15.95 -14.68
C ASN A 76 10.17 16.38 -15.25
N ARG A 77 9.66 17.54 -14.86
CA ARG A 77 8.38 18.06 -15.35
C ARG A 77 8.38 18.48 -16.83
N PHE A 78 9.54 18.46 -17.48
CA PHE A 78 9.71 18.73 -18.91
C PHE A 78 9.76 17.44 -19.74
N GLY A 79 9.57 16.26 -19.12
CA GLY A 79 9.59 14.96 -19.80
C GLY A 79 10.99 14.40 -20.07
N GLN A 80 12.05 15.03 -19.53
CA GLN A 80 13.43 14.55 -19.70
C GLN A 80 13.72 13.42 -18.69
N LEU A 81 14.28 12.32 -19.19
CA LEU A 81 14.66 11.17 -18.37
C LEU A 81 15.79 11.54 -17.40
N ILE A 82 15.58 11.25 -16.13
CA ILE A 82 16.56 11.39 -15.04
C ILE A 82 17.24 10.06 -14.78
N TYR A 83 16.44 9.02 -14.55
CA TYR A 83 16.92 7.71 -14.15
C TYR A 83 15.94 6.62 -14.55
N GLU A 84 16.46 5.47 -14.90
CA GLU A 84 15.69 4.26 -15.15
C GLU A 84 16.40 3.07 -14.50
N GLU A 85 15.61 2.17 -13.90
CA GLU A 85 16.11 0.94 -13.32
C GLU A 85 15.16 -0.23 -13.55
N PRO A 86 15.67 -1.46 -13.69
CA PRO A 86 14.82 -2.63 -13.76
C PRO A 86 14.14 -2.93 -12.43
N LEU A 87 12.96 -3.55 -12.48
CA LEU A 87 12.16 -3.95 -11.33
C LEU A 87 11.78 -5.44 -11.38
N GLY A 88 11.40 -5.98 -10.23
CA GLY A 88 10.95 -7.35 -10.12
C GLY A 88 11.93 -8.35 -10.74
N ARG A 89 11.42 -9.30 -11.54
CA ARG A 89 12.26 -10.31 -12.19
C ARG A 89 13.28 -9.73 -13.17
N ALA A 90 12.97 -8.57 -13.78
CA ALA A 90 13.92 -7.89 -14.67
C ALA A 90 15.14 -7.36 -13.90
N ALA A 91 15.00 -7.04 -12.61
CA ALA A 91 16.09 -6.68 -11.71
C ALA A 91 16.79 -7.88 -11.05
N GLY A 92 16.44 -9.11 -11.39
CA GLY A 92 17.01 -10.33 -10.83
C GLY A 92 16.42 -10.76 -9.49
N TYR A 93 15.20 -10.34 -9.17
CA TYR A 93 14.42 -10.91 -8.07
C TYR A 93 13.77 -12.23 -8.49
N ASP A 94 13.62 -13.16 -7.56
CA ASP A 94 12.94 -14.44 -7.80
C ASP A 94 11.42 -14.25 -8.00
N ASN A 95 10.84 -13.24 -7.35
CA ASN A 95 9.44 -12.91 -7.44
C ASN A 95 9.20 -11.65 -8.30
N PRO A 96 8.07 -11.58 -9.01
CA PRO A 96 7.72 -10.39 -9.78
C PRO A 96 7.38 -9.22 -8.85
N GLN A 97 7.49 -8.00 -9.37
CA GLN A 97 6.77 -6.86 -8.84
C GLN A 97 5.46 -6.73 -9.61
N PHE A 98 4.35 -6.46 -8.92
CA PHE A 98 3.06 -6.26 -9.57
C PHE A 98 2.57 -4.82 -9.42
N SER A 99 2.06 -4.26 -10.52
CA SER A 99 1.14 -3.12 -10.52
C SER A 99 -0.26 -3.65 -10.78
N ILE A 100 -1.19 -3.40 -9.85
CA ILE A 100 -2.51 -4.05 -9.84
C ILE A 100 -3.60 -3.07 -9.40
N HIS A 101 -4.84 -3.26 -9.87
CA HIS A 101 -5.99 -2.61 -9.28
C HIS A 101 -6.22 -3.14 -7.85
N ARG A 102 -6.33 -2.25 -6.86
CA ARG A 102 -6.45 -2.64 -5.44
C ARG A 102 -7.63 -3.58 -5.19
N GLY A 103 -8.75 -3.32 -5.86
CA GLY A 103 -9.93 -4.16 -5.77
C GLY A 103 -9.72 -5.54 -6.36
N ASP A 104 -8.99 -5.67 -7.48
CA ASP A 104 -8.70 -6.98 -8.07
C ASP A 104 -7.81 -7.82 -7.13
N LEU A 105 -6.81 -7.21 -6.48
CA LEU A 105 -6.04 -7.87 -5.44
C LEU A 105 -6.93 -8.37 -4.30
N GLN A 106 -7.84 -7.53 -3.81
CA GLN A 106 -8.75 -7.89 -2.72
C GLN A 106 -9.67 -9.04 -3.13
N MET A 107 -10.16 -9.06 -4.38
CA MET A 107 -11.00 -10.16 -4.88
C MET A 107 -10.22 -11.47 -5.02
N VAL A 108 -8.99 -11.45 -5.52
CA VAL A 108 -8.12 -12.65 -5.55
C VAL A 108 -7.93 -13.23 -4.14
N LEU A 109 -7.65 -12.38 -3.15
CA LEU A 109 -7.51 -12.81 -1.76
C LEU A 109 -8.82 -13.35 -1.18
N LEU A 110 -9.95 -12.70 -1.46
CA LEU A 110 -11.27 -13.11 -0.98
C LEU A 110 -11.70 -14.46 -1.57
N ASP A 111 -11.50 -14.65 -2.88
CA ASP A 111 -11.85 -15.91 -3.56
C ASP A 111 -10.98 -17.07 -3.04
N ALA A 112 -9.68 -16.83 -2.85
CA ALA A 112 -8.78 -17.78 -2.22
C ALA A 112 -9.21 -18.10 -0.77
N PHE A 113 -9.59 -17.09 0.02
CA PHE A 113 -10.06 -17.28 1.39
C PHE A 113 -11.35 -18.12 1.41
N LYS A 114 -12.37 -17.75 0.63
CA LYS A 114 -13.64 -18.50 0.57
C LYS A 114 -13.44 -19.95 0.11
N SER A 115 -12.55 -20.17 -0.84
CA SER A 115 -12.25 -21.49 -1.40
C SER A 115 -11.49 -22.40 -0.43
N ARG A 116 -10.52 -21.85 0.33
CA ARG A 116 -9.59 -22.66 1.15
C ARG A 116 -9.99 -22.70 2.62
N VAL A 117 -10.43 -21.55 3.17
CA VAL A 117 -10.78 -21.42 4.59
C VAL A 117 -12.28 -21.67 4.82
N GLY A 118 -13.12 -21.17 3.92
CA GLY A 118 -14.57 -21.31 3.97
C GLY A 118 -15.30 -19.96 3.88
N ALA A 119 -16.38 -19.92 3.11
CA ALA A 119 -17.22 -18.73 2.99
C ALA A 119 -17.99 -18.41 4.28
N ASP A 120 -18.19 -19.39 5.14
CA ASP A 120 -18.80 -19.28 6.47
C ASP A 120 -17.86 -18.76 7.54
N ARG A 121 -16.60 -18.49 7.19
CA ARG A 121 -15.56 -17.95 8.10
C ARG A 121 -15.31 -16.45 7.91
N ILE A 122 -16.02 -15.79 6.97
CA ILE A 122 -16.00 -14.34 6.79
C ILE A 122 -17.41 -13.77 6.92
N PHE A 123 -17.55 -12.80 7.80
CA PHE A 123 -18.82 -12.16 8.18
C PHE A 123 -18.79 -10.71 7.72
N THR A 124 -19.59 -10.38 6.71
CA THR A 124 -19.80 -9.00 6.25
C THR A 124 -20.92 -8.34 7.07
N ASP A 125 -21.07 -7.01 6.95
CA ASP A 125 -22.00 -6.21 7.76
C ASP A 125 -21.76 -6.35 9.28
N HIS A 126 -20.49 -6.56 9.66
CA HIS A 126 -20.04 -6.72 11.03
C HIS A 126 -19.04 -5.63 11.41
N HIS A 127 -19.53 -4.40 11.54
CA HIS A 127 -18.74 -3.26 11.99
C HIS A 127 -18.36 -3.42 13.46
N CYS A 128 -17.08 -3.72 13.76
CA CYS A 128 -16.61 -3.82 15.14
C CYS A 128 -16.64 -2.43 15.80
N THR A 129 -17.28 -2.32 16.96
CA THR A 129 -17.39 -1.07 17.75
C THR A 129 -16.44 -1.01 18.93
N GLY A 130 -15.84 -2.14 19.30
CA GLY A 130 -14.88 -2.24 20.38
C GLY A 130 -14.60 -3.68 20.77
N VAL A 131 -13.65 -3.86 21.67
CA VAL A 131 -13.22 -5.15 22.18
C VAL A 131 -13.17 -5.15 23.70
N GLU A 132 -13.51 -6.29 24.29
CA GLU A 132 -13.25 -6.62 25.70
C GLU A 132 -12.43 -7.88 25.79
N GLN A 133 -11.61 -8.03 26.82
CA GLN A 133 -10.79 -9.21 27.03
C GLN A 133 -10.70 -9.60 28.50
N ASP A 134 -10.49 -10.87 28.72
CA ASP A 134 -10.16 -11.48 30.02
C ASP A 134 -9.05 -12.53 29.84
N ASP A 135 -8.72 -13.27 30.93
CA ASP A 135 -7.68 -14.29 30.89
C ASP A 135 -7.98 -15.45 29.93
N ALA A 136 -9.26 -15.66 29.57
CA ALA A 136 -9.71 -16.76 28.73
C ALA A 136 -9.93 -16.40 27.27
N GLY A 137 -10.06 -15.09 26.89
CA GLY A 137 -10.31 -14.72 25.50
C GLY A 137 -10.67 -13.25 25.28
N VAL A 138 -11.14 -12.98 24.06
CA VAL A 138 -11.55 -11.66 23.60
C VAL A 138 -12.97 -11.70 23.06
N THR A 139 -13.75 -10.67 23.35
CA THR A 139 -15.10 -10.45 22.82
C THR A 139 -15.09 -9.22 21.91
N LEU A 140 -15.51 -9.37 20.65
CA LEU A 140 -15.80 -8.26 19.74
C LEU A 140 -17.27 -7.87 19.91
N HIS A 141 -17.53 -6.56 19.87
CA HIS A 141 -18.87 -5.97 19.94
C HIS A 141 -19.27 -5.34 18.61
N PHE A 142 -20.56 -5.44 18.27
CA PHE A 142 -21.17 -4.90 17.05
C PHE A 142 -22.36 -3.99 17.36
N PRO A 143 -22.73 -3.01 16.48
CA PRO A 143 -23.74 -2.01 16.76
C PRO A 143 -25.15 -2.57 17.07
N ASN A 144 -25.47 -3.76 16.53
CA ASN A 144 -26.75 -4.43 16.72
C ASN A 144 -26.91 -5.15 18.09
N GLY A 145 -25.93 -4.95 18.99
CA GLY A 145 -25.87 -5.63 20.29
C GLY A 145 -25.37 -7.08 20.21
N GLN A 146 -25.03 -7.55 19.03
CA GLN A 146 -24.38 -8.85 18.86
C GLN A 146 -22.93 -8.78 19.34
N SER A 147 -22.41 -9.92 19.75
CA SER A 147 -20.99 -10.07 20.13
C SER A 147 -20.49 -11.43 19.70
N THR A 148 -19.18 -11.52 19.53
CA THR A 148 -18.53 -12.80 19.26
C THR A 148 -17.29 -12.96 20.10
N ARG A 149 -17.04 -14.19 20.56
CA ARG A 149 -15.88 -14.50 21.42
C ARG A 149 -14.90 -15.40 20.69
N GLY A 150 -13.62 -15.15 20.91
CA GLY A 150 -12.49 -15.96 20.42
C GLY A 150 -11.33 -15.97 21.38
N ARG A 151 -10.26 -16.66 21.02
CA ARG A 151 -9.05 -16.81 21.82
C ARG A 151 -8.24 -15.51 21.88
N ALA A 152 -8.20 -14.77 20.78
CA ALA A 152 -7.50 -13.50 20.62
C ALA A 152 -8.07 -12.72 19.43
N ALA A 153 -7.78 -11.42 19.35
CA ALA A 153 -8.21 -10.56 18.25
C ALA A 153 -7.04 -9.81 17.61
N ILE A 154 -7.06 -9.71 16.27
CA ILE A 154 -6.09 -8.98 15.48
C ILE A 154 -6.83 -7.92 14.67
N ALA A 155 -6.54 -6.65 14.93
CA ALA A 155 -7.16 -5.52 14.28
C ALA A 155 -6.46 -5.24 12.94
N CYS A 156 -7.15 -5.55 11.84
CA CYS A 156 -6.79 -5.26 10.46
C CYS A 156 -7.77 -4.24 9.84
N ASP A 157 -8.38 -3.39 10.67
CA ASP A 157 -9.48 -2.46 10.36
C ASP A 157 -8.98 -1.10 9.78
N GLY A 158 -7.71 -1.07 9.39
CA GLY A 158 -7.14 -0.01 8.58
C GLY A 158 -6.86 1.29 9.33
N ILE A 159 -6.62 2.34 8.57
CA ILE A 159 -6.21 3.66 9.10
C ILE A 159 -7.27 4.32 10.01
N ASN A 160 -8.53 3.88 9.93
CA ASN A 160 -9.61 4.36 10.79
C ASN A 160 -9.92 3.42 11.95
N SER A 161 -8.99 2.55 12.31
CA SER A 161 -9.16 1.49 13.30
C SER A 161 -9.88 1.97 14.57
N VAL A 162 -11.00 1.33 14.87
CA VAL A 162 -11.75 1.54 16.11
C VAL A 162 -10.96 0.99 17.29
N ILE A 163 -10.30 -0.15 17.08
CA ILE A 163 -9.50 -0.82 18.13
C ILE A 163 -8.28 0.03 18.47
N ARG A 164 -7.58 0.62 17.47
CA ARG A 164 -6.50 1.57 17.73
C ARG A 164 -6.98 2.75 18.60
N LYS A 165 -8.12 3.34 18.24
CA LYS A 165 -8.71 4.43 19.02
C LYS A 165 -9.07 4.03 20.44
N GLN A 166 -9.52 2.80 20.66
CA GLN A 166 -9.83 2.32 21.99
C GLN A 166 -8.59 2.27 22.89
N PHE A 167 -7.44 1.86 22.36
CA PHE A 167 -6.18 1.77 23.12
C PHE A 167 -5.37 3.07 23.14
N PHE A 168 -5.60 3.98 22.16
CA PHE A 168 -4.96 5.28 22.05
C PHE A 168 -5.99 6.40 21.83
N PRO A 169 -6.87 6.64 22.80
CA PRO A 169 -7.95 7.64 22.64
C PRO A 169 -7.43 9.06 22.43
N ASP A 170 -6.25 9.38 22.95
CA ASP A 170 -5.63 10.72 22.91
C ASP A 170 -4.63 10.89 21.76
N GLU A 171 -4.57 9.98 20.80
CA GLU A 171 -3.59 10.03 19.71
C GLU A 171 -3.72 11.26 18.82
N GLY A 172 -4.91 11.87 18.75
CA GLY A 172 -5.18 13.05 17.93
C GLY A 172 -5.49 12.71 16.46
N GLU A 173 -5.48 13.78 15.64
CA GLU A 173 -5.79 13.67 14.21
C GLU A 173 -4.54 13.18 13.43
N PRO A 174 -4.75 12.53 12.28
CA PRO A 174 -3.66 12.15 11.40
C PRO A 174 -2.84 13.35 10.95
N ARG A 175 -1.55 13.15 10.84
CA ARG A 175 -0.59 14.15 10.41
C ARG A 175 -0.70 14.38 8.90
N TYR A 176 -1.02 15.61 8.51
CA TYR A 176 -1.01 16.03 7.12
C TYR A 176 0.39 16.37 6.64
N SER A 177 0.78 15.84 5.47
CA SER A 177 2.12 16.02 4.90
C SER A 177 2.34 17.34 4.16
N GLY A 178 1.31 18.17 4.01
CA GLY A 178 1.34 19.36 3.15
C GLY A 178 1.06 19.06 1.67
N VAL A 179 0.61 17.85 1.33
CA VAL A 179 0.37 17.41 -0.05
C VAL A 179 -1.04 16.85 -0.19
N ASN A 180 -1.78 17.31 -1.21
CA ASN A 180 -2.98 16.65 -1.68
C ASN A 180 -2.66 15.74 -2.88
N MET A 181 -3.41 14.65 -2.99
CA MET A 181 -3.34 13.70 -4.10
C MET A 181 -4.69 13.63 -4.79
N TRP A 182 -4.64 13.67 -6.12
CA TRP A 182 -5.75 13.28 -6.98
C TRP A 182 -5.38 11.99 -7.69
N ARG A 183 -6.29 11.05 -7.74
CA ARG A 183 -6.04 9.72 -8.27
C ARG A 183 -7.13 9.34 -9.24
N GLY A 184 -6.73 8.73 -10.35
CA GLY A 184 -7.66 8.21 -11.34
C GLY A 184 -7.11 6.98 -12.05
N VAL A 185 -7.98 6.37 -12.83
CA VAL A 185 -7.66 5.28 -13.75
C VAL A 185 -8.15 5.69 -15.12
N THR A 186 -7.26 5.60 -16.11
CA THR A 186 -7.54 5.98 -17.49
C THR A 186 -7.33 4.79 -18.41
N ARG A 187 -8.24 4.56 -19.35
CA ARG A 187 -8.01 3.63 -20.46
C ARG A 187 -7.15 4.35 -21.50
N TRP A 188 -5.93 3.87 -21.69
CA TRP A 188 -4.94 4.54 -22.54
C TRP A 188 -4.07 3.55 -23.28
N LYS A 189 -3.47 4.00 -24.40
CA LYS A 189 -2.44 3.20 -25.08
C LYS A 189 -1.27 2.95 -24.14
N PRO A 190 -0.54 1.83 -24.28
CA PRO A 190 0.64 1.55 -23.47
C PRO A 190 1.62 2.73 -23.46
N ILE A 191 2.07 3.08 -22.26
CA ILE A 191 3.01 4.18 -22.02
C ILE A 191 4.40 3.56 -21.80
N LEU A 192 5.45 4.11 -22.43
CA LEU A 192 6.82 3.60 -22.38
C LEU A 192 6.87 2.09 -22.72
N SER A 193 7.37 1.24 -21.84
CA SER A 193 7.41 -0.21 -22.04
C SER A 193 6.03 -0.92 -21.92
N GLY A 194 4.98 -0.20 -21.52
CA GLY A 194 3.68 -0.78 -21.17
C GLY A 194 3.69 -1.53 -19.83
N ALA A 195 4.83 -1.54 -19.13
CA ALA A 195 5.03 -2.17 -17.82
C ALA A 195 5.90 -1.32 -16.88
N SER A 196 5.98 -0.02 -17.15
CA SER A 196 6.80 0.95 -16.41
C SER A 196 6.04 1.54 -15.22
N LEU A 197 6.72 1.66 -14.08
CA LEU A 197 6.31 2.50 -12.96
C LEU A 197 6.99 3.86 -13.11
N THR A 198 6.27 4.84 -13.63
CA THR A 198 6.81 6.15 -14.00
C THR A 198 6.54 7.18 -12.93
N ARG A 199 7.53 8.02 -12.63
CA ARG A 199 7.41 9.19 -11.76
C ARG A 199 7.92 10.42 -12.50
N ALA A 200 7.19 11.52 -12.45
CA ALA A 200 7.58 12.75 -13.14
C ALA A 200 7.33 13.98 -12.28
N GLY A 201 8.24 14.97 -12.35
CA GLY A 201 8.14 16.25 -11.66
C GLY A 201 8.41 16.22 -10.18
N TRP A 202 8.23 17.36 -9.52
CA TRP A 202 8.36 17.51 -8.07
C TRP A 202 7.22 18.37 -7.50
N LEU A 203 6.84 18.10 -6.27
CA LEU A 203 5.64 18.53 -5.56
C LEU A 203 5.26 20.01 -5.71
N SER A 204 6.26 20.92 -5.71
CA SER A 204 6.03 22.37 -5.79
C SER A 204 5.42 22.82 -7.13
N HIS A 205 5.64 22.04 -8.20
CA HIS A 205 5.10 22.30 -9.56
C HIS A 205 4.28 21.12 -10.09
N GLY A 206 3.85 20.25 -9.18
CA GLY A 206 3.14 19.03 -9.51
C GLY A 206 4.08 17.82 -9.68
N LYS A 207 3.62 16.68 -9.21
CA LYS A 207 4.27 15.38 -9.38
C LYS A 207 3.25 14.35 -9.85
N MET A 208 3.65 13.50 -10.78
CA MET A 208 2.84 12.38 -11.27
C MET A 208 3.51 11.05 -10.95
N VAL A 209 2.69 10.07 -10.56
CA VAL A 209 3.07 8.65 -10.55
C VAL A 209 2.11 7.92 -11.47
N ILE A 210 2.62 7.20 -12.46
CA ILE A 210 1.83 6.60 -13.53
C ILE A 210 2.28 5.15 -13.73
N TYR A 211 1.35 4.21 -13.77
CA TYR A 211 1.66 2.80 -14.04
C TYR A 211 0.44 2.04 -14.55
N PRO A 212 0.60 1.10 -15.50
CA PRO A 212 -0.50 0.25 -15.94
C PRO A 212 -0.86 -0.74 -14.84
N ILE A 213 -2.16 -1.07 -14.72
CA ILE A 213 -2.70 -1.96 -13.69
C ILE A 213 -3.48 -3.15 -14.26
N ARG A 214 -3.65 -3.19 -15.57
CA ARG A 214 -4.24 -4.31 -16.29
C ARG A 214 -3.68 -4.36 -17.70
N GLU A 215 -3.50 -5.57 -18.23
CA GLU A 215 -3.03 -5.78 -19.60
C GLU A 215 -3.94 -5.14 -20.64
N ALA A 216 -3.39 -4.91 -21.83
CA ALA A 216 -4.12 -4.30 -22.91
C ALA A 216 -5.31 -5.19 -23.32
N ASP A 217 -6.45 -4.54 -23.48
CA ASP A 217 -7.63 -5.16 -24.05
C ASP A 217 -7.47 -5.45 -25.56
N PRO A 218 -8.45 -6.14 -26.21
CA PRO A 218 -8.40 -6.36 -27.66
C PRO A 218 -8.29 -5.09 -28.52
N GLY A 219 -8.68 -3.93 -27.97
CA GLY A 219 -8.51 -2.62 -28.58
C GLY A 219 -7.13 -2.00 -28.40
N GLY A 220 -6.22 -2.68 -27.70
CA GLY A 220 -4.86 -2.23 -27.44
C GLY A 220 -4.73 -1.18 -26.32
N LEU A 221 -5.78 -0.98 -25.50
CA LEU A 221 -5.77 -0.03 -24.40
C LEU A 221 -5.58 -0.73 -23.07
N GLN A 222 -4.62 -0.25 -22.28
CA GLN A 222 -4.41 -0.67 -20.88
C GLN A 222 -5.27 0.16 -19.93
N LEU A 223 -5.56 -0.39 -18.74
CA LEU A 223 -5.97 0.44 -17.60
C LEU A 223 -4.70 0.99 -16.95
N VAL A 224 -4.58 2.30 -16.93
CA VAL A 224 -3.40 3.00 -16.40
C VAL A 224 -3.83 3.83 -15.19
N ASN A 225 -3.26 3.51 -14.04
CA ASN A 225 -3.43 4.29 -12.82
C ASN A 225 -2.52 5.50 -12.83
N TRP A 226 -3.02 6.61 -12.32
CA TRP A 226 -2.20 7.79 -12.06
C TRP A 226 -2.51 8.43 -10.70
N VAL A 227 -1.50 9.08 -10.15
CA VAL A 227 -1.57 9.90 -8.95
C VAL A 227 -0.95 11.24 -9.28
N ALA A 228 -1.72 12.31 -9.16
CA ALA A 228 -1.24 13.69 -9.24
C ALA A 228 -1.07 14.22 -7.81
N GLU A 229 0.11 14.70 -7.46
CA GLU A 229 0.46 15.20 -6.13
C GLU A 229 0.88 16.66 -6.23
N ILE A 230 0.32 17.52 -5.38
CA ILE A 230 0.64 18.95 -5.33
C ILE A 230 0.77 19.38 -3.86
N GLU A 231 1.80 20.19 -3.57
CA GLU A 231 1.90 20.89 -2.28
C GLU A 231 0.74 21.83 -2.11
N THR A 232 -0.02 21.68 -1.01
CA THR A 232 -1.14 22.53 -0.67
C THR A 232 -1.08 22.93 0.81
N PRO A 233 -1.08 24.24 1.12
CA PRO A 233 -0.94 24.70 2.52
C PRO A 233 -2.18 24.46 3.38
N LYS A 234 -3.30 24.03 2.78
CA LYS A 234 -4.55 23.82 3.50
C LYS A 234 -4.93 22.35 3.52
N TYR A 235 -5.06 21.81 4.73
CA TYR A 235 -5.72 20.55 4.99
C TYR A 235 -7.19 20.68 4.60
N ARG A 236 -7.65 19.92 3.60
CA ARG A 236 -9.05 19.73 3.29
C ARG A 236 -9.50 18.44 3.97
N ARG A 237 -10.72 18.47 4.53
CA ARG A 237 -11.28 17.42 5.40
C ARG A 237 -11.09 16.01 4.80
N ARG A 238 -10.71 15.06 5.65
CA ARG A 238 -10.46 13.66 5.32
C ARG A 238 -11.76 12.98 4.86
N ASP A 239 -11.87 12.73 3.57
CA ASP A 239 -12.91 11.89 3.00
C ASP A 239 -12.25 11.00 1.94
N TRP A 240 -12.14 9.72 2.23
CA TRP A 240 -11.46 8.74 1.37
C TRP A 240 -12.25 8.36 0.11
N ASN A 241 -13.47 8.86 -0.04
CA ASN A 241 -14.34 8.59 -1.18
C ASN A 241 -14.82 9.87 -1.87
N ARG A 242 -14.17 11.00 -1.61
CA ARG A 242 -14.56 12.27 -2.21
C ARG A 242 -14.23 12.27 -3.70
N ALA A 243 -15.22 12.63 -4.52
CA ALA A 243 -14.98 12.98 -5.91
C ALA A 243 -14.09 14.23 -5.96
N GLY A 244 -12.92 14.11 -6.62
CA GLY A 244 -12.06 15.25 -6.90
C GLY A 244 -12.56 16.02 -8.11
N SER A 245 -12.30 17.33 -8.15
CA SER A 245 -12.54 18.15 -9.34
C SER A 245 -11.25 18.30 -10.14
N LEU A 246 -11.33 18.16 -11.44
CA LEU A 246 -10.19 18.45 -12.34
C LEU A 246 -9.71 19.90 -12.20
N ASP A 247 -10.62 20.84 -12.00
CA ASP A 247 -10.30 22.27 -11.87
C ASP A 247 -9.41 22.56 -10.65
N ASP A 248 -9.43 21.69 -9.62
CA ASP A 248 -8.62 21.87 -8.42
C ASP A 248 -7.11 21.64 -8.64
N PHE A 249 -6.72 20.91 -9.71
CA PHE A 249 -5.32 20.50 -9.86
C PHE A 249 -4.79 20.49 -11.30
N ILE A 250 -5.64 20.39 -12.33
CA ILE A 250 -5.22 20.20 -13.71
C ILE A 250 -4.31 21.33 -14.22
N GLY A 251 -4.49 22.55 -13.68
CA GLY A 251 -3.69 23.71 -14.02
C GLY A 251 -2.19 23.53 -13.75
N ALA A 252 -1.81 22.75 -12.72
CA ALA A 252 -0.41 22.46 -12.41
C ALA A 252 0.27 21.57 -13.48
N PHE A 253 -0.51 20.90 -14.31
CA PHE A 253 -0.05 19.98 -15.35
C PHE A 253 -0.34 20.50 -16.76
N ALA A 254 -0.83 21.74 -16.92
CA ALA A 254 -1.29 22.27 -18.21
C ALA A 254 -0.22 22.23 -19.30
N ASP A 255 1.05 22.43 -18.95
CA ASP A 255 2.18 22.47 -19.87
C ASP A 255 2.95 21.13 -19.98
N TRP A 256 2.41 20.03 -19.41
CA TRP A 256 3.09 18.74 -19.39
C TRP A 256 2.78 17.94 -20.67
N HIS A 257 3.37 18.36 -21.76
CA HIS A 257 3.29 17.69 -23.06
C HIS A 257 4.63 17.01 -23.36
N PHE A 258 4.75 15.75 -23.01
CA PHE A 258 5.95 14.96 -23.21
C PHE A 258 5.88 14.23 -24.55
N ASP A 259 7.03 13.89 -25.14
CA ASP A 259 7.09 13.09 -26.38
C ASP A 259 6.35 11.75 -26.24
N TRP A 260 6.33 11.20 -25.00
CA TRP A 260 5.73 9.93 -24.67
C TRP A 260 4.34 10.01 -24.03
N LEU A 261 3.88 11.19 -23.56
CA LEU A 261 2.56 11.37 -22.93
C LEU A 261 2.10 12.83 -22.94
N ASP A 262 0.90 13.08 -23.45
CA ASP A 262 0.14 14.29 -23.18
C ASP A 262 -0.59 14.15 -21.85
N VAL A 263 -0.01 14.70 -20.77
CA VAL A 263 -0.50 14.53 -19.40
C VAL A 263 -1.90 15.15 -19.21
N PRO A 264 -2.19 16.39 -19.65
CA PRO A 264 -3.54 16.95 -19.56
C PRO A 264 -4.61 16.10 -20.27
N ALA A 265 -4.33 15.62 -21.48
CA ALA A 265 -5.26 14.77 -22.23
C ALA A 265 -5.48 13.42 -21.51
N PHE A 266 -4.41 12.83 -20.99
CA PHE A 266 -4.45 11.58 -20.25
C PHE A 266 -5.28 11.68 -18.95
N ILE A 267 -5.11 12.74 -18.16
CA ILE A 267 -5.86 12.99 -16.94
C ILE A 267 -7.36 13.21 -17.25
N ARG A 268 -7.68 14.02 -18.28
CA ARG A 268 -9.08 14.30 -18.67
C ARG A 268 -9.83 13.09 -19.20
N ALA A 269 -9.12 12.07 -19.66
CA ALA A 269 -9.72 10.83 -20.16
C ALA A 269 -10.09 9.84 -19.03
N ALA A 270 -9.86 10.17 -17.76
CA ALA A 270 -10.27 9.33 -16.65
C ALA A 270 -11.79 9.42 -16.42
N ASP A 271 -12.44 8.27 -16.16
CA ASP A 271 -13.88 8.22 -15.87
C ASP A 271 -14.24 8.92 -14.55
N SER A 272 -13.34 8.89 -13.59
CA SER A 272 -13.52 9.51 -12.27
C SER A 272 -12.18 9.88 -11.65
N VAL A 273 -12.22 10.89 -10.80
CA VAL A 273 -11.07 11.35 -10.02
C VAL A 273 -11.45 11.33 -8.55
N LEU A 274 -10.57 10.79 -7.72
CA LEU A 274 -10.69 10.77 -6.27
C LEU A 274 -9.66 11.72 -5.67
N GLU A 275 -10.04 12.48 -4.64
CA GLU A 275 -9.16 13.38 -3.91
C GLU A 275 -8.83 12.80 -2.52
N PHE A 276 -7.54 12.81 -2.17
CA PHE A 276 -7.06 12.35 -0.87
C PHE A 276 -6.00 13.30 -0.31
N PRO A 277 -6.15 13.78 0.92
CA PRO A 277 -5.03 14.37 1.63
C PRO A 277 -3.97 13.29 1.92
N MET A 278 -2.71 13.60 1.70
CA MET A 278 -1.62 12.70 2.06
C MET A 278 -1.37 12.80 3.56
N VAL A 279 -1.81 11.79 4.29
CA VAL A 279 -1.72 11.72 5.75
C VAL A 279 -1.07 10.41 6.20
N ASP A 280 -0.45 10.45 7.36
CA ASP A 280 -0.01 9.29 8.15
C ASP A 280 -0.31 9.53 9.65
N GLN A 281 0.16 8.63 10.49
CA GLN A 281 0.16 8.81 11.95
C GLN A 281 1.54 8.57 12.51
N ASP A 282 1.82 9.14 13.67
CA ASP A 282 3.08 8.88 14.34
C ASP A 282 3.15 7.41 14.76
N PRO A 283 4.36 6.81 14.69
CA PRO A 283 4.55 5.43 15.13
C PRO A 283 4.12 5.24 16.57
N LEU A 284 3.36 4.19 16.82
CA LEU A 284 2.93 3.83 18.17
C LEU A 284 4.08 3.22 18.98
N PRO A 285 4.09 3.40 20.31
CA PRO A 285 5.09 2.79 21.18
C PRO A 285 4.89 1.28 21.36
N ARG A 286 3.70 0.77 21.06
CA ARG A 286 3.34 -0.66 21.12
C ARG A 286 2.07 -0.93 20.29
N TRP A 287 1.88 -2.19 19.90
CA TRP A 287 0.70 -2.64 19.15
C TRP A 287 -0.15 -3.66 19.90
N SER A 288 0.44 -4.31 20.92
CA SER A 288 -0.15 -5.46 21.61
C SER A 288 -0.63 -5.10 23.00
N PHE A 289 -1.84 -5.56 23.34
CA PHE A 289 -2.57 -5.26 24.56
C PHE A 289 -3.20 -6.57 25.07
N GLY A 290 -2.41 -7.41 25.72
CA GLY A 290 -2.87 -8.73 26.14
C GLY A 290 -3.23 -9.60 24.93
N ARG A 291 -4.50 -10.00 24.81
CA ARG A 291 -5.03 -10.85 23.73
C ARG A 291 -5.51 -10.08 22.51
N VAL A 292 -5.17 -8.80 22.40
CA VAL A 292 -5.51 -7.94 21.26
C VAL A 292 -4.25 -7.32 20.69
N THR A 293 -4.12 -7.29 19.36
CA THR A 293 -3.01 -6.60 18.67
C THR A 293 -3.46 -5.92 17.38
N LEU A 294 -2.67 -4.96 16.91
CA LEU A 294 -2.89 -4.22 15.67
C LEU A 294 -2.01 -4.79 14.55
N LEU A 295 -2.49 -4.71 13.29
CA LEU A 295 -1.76 -5.17 12.11
C LEU A 295 -2.03 -4.25 10.90
N GLY A 296 -1.02 -4.03 10.06
CA GLY A 296 -1.14 -3.22 8.86
C GLY A 296 -1.43 -1.74 9.18
N ASP A 297 -2.34 -1.09 8.42
CA ASP A 297 -2.65 0.33 8.59
C ASP A 297 -3.29 0.65 9.96
N ALA A 298 -3.82 -0.33 10.68
CA ALA A 298 -4.24 -0.14 12.07
C ALA A 298 -3.04 0.09 13.00
N ALA A 299 -1.90 -0.53 12.71
CA ALA A 299 -0.67 -0.44 13.49
C ALA A 299 0.25 0.71 13.02
N HIS A 300 0.46 0.83 11.71
CA HIS A 300 1.47 1.70 11.11
C HIS A 300 0.98 2.38 9.81
N PRO A 301 -0.06 3.21 9.87
CA PRO A 301 -0.50 3.95 8.69
C PRO A 301 0.61 4.86 8.20
N MET A 302 0.87 4.85 6.89
CA MET A 302 1.98 5.57 6.28
C MET A 302 1.55 6.32 5.03
N VAL A 303 2.25 7.40 4.70
CA VAL A 303 2.07 8.07 3.41
C VAL A 303 2.38 7.09 2.26
N PRO A 304 1.63 7.13 1.13
CA PRO A 304 1.74 6.12 0.06
C PRO A 304 3.03 6.23 -0.79
N ARG A 305 4.01 6.99 -0.34
CA ARG A 305 5.34 7.09 -0.97
C ARG A 305 6.08 5.78 -0.80
N GLY A 306 6.69 5.28 -1.86
CA GLY A 306 7.44 4.02 -1.84
C GLY A 306 6.60 2.75 -1.94
N SER A 307 5.28 2.85 -2.09
CA SER A 307 4.39 1.70 -2.33
C SER A 307 4.46 0.60 -1.26
N ASN A 308 4.65 0.97 0.01
CA ASN A 308 4.93 0.01 1.08
C ASN A 308 3.73 -0.39 1.95
N GLY A 309 2.64 0.40 2.05
CA GLY A 309 1.56 0.13 3.00
C GLY A 309 1.00 -1.29 2.92
N ALA A 310 0.50 -1.69 1.76
CA ALA A 310 -0.02 -3.05 1.55
C ALA A 310 1.08 -4.12 1.69
N GLY A 311 2.29 -3.84 1.20
CA GLY A 311 3.44 -4.76 1.32
C GLY A 311 3.80 -5.03 2.79
N GLN A 312 3.87 -4.01 3.61
CA GLN A 312 4.19 -4.17 5.04
C GLN A 312 3.07 -4.91 5.79
N ALA A 313 1.78 -4.66 5.46
CA ALA A 313 0.68 -5.43 6.02
C ALA A 313 0.78 -6.93 5.65
N ILE A 314 1.19 -7.27 4.43
CA ILE A 314 1.44 -8.67 4.01
C ILE A 314 2.61 -9.29 4.80
N LEU A 315 3.70 -8.57 5.00
CA LEU A 315 4.83 -9.03 5.83
C LEU A 315 4.43 -9.22 7.31
N ASP A 316 3.54 -8.37 7.81
CA ASP A 316 2.99 -8.53 9.15
C ASP A 316 2.25 -9.86 9.30
N THR A 317 1.50 -10.29 8.26
CA THR A 317 0.77 -11.56 8.32
C THR A 317 1.70 -12.75 8.44
N ARG A 318 2.85 -12.73 7.75
CA ARG A 318 3.89 -13.76 7.90
C ARG A 318 4.45 -13.78 9.32
N ALA A 319 4.87 -12.62 9.83
CA ALA A 319 5.44 -12.50 11.16
C ALA A 319 4.44 -12.94 12.26
N MET A 320 3.18 -12.53 12.13
CA MET A 320 2.09 -12.92 13.03
C MET A 320 1.85 -14.42 13.01
N THR A 321 1.75 -15.00 11.81
CA THR A 321 1.53 -16.45 11.68
C THR A 321 2.69 -17.26 12.26
N SER A 322 3.94 -16.83 12.00
CA SER A 322 5.14 -17.46 12.57
C SER A 322 5.13 -17.38 14.10
N ALA A 323 4.77 -16.22 14.67
CA ALA A 323 4.71 -16.02 16.10
C ALA A 323 3.62 -16.89 16.76
N LEU A 324 2.42 -16.98 16.16
CA LEU A 324 1.33 -17.81 16.66
C LEU A 324 1.62 -19.32 16.51
N SER A 325 2.38 -19.72 15.51
CA SER A 325 2.81 -21.13 15.35
C SER A 325 3.87 -21.52 16.37
N ALA A 326 4.72 -20.58 16.78
CA ALA A 326 5.79 -20.82 17.73
C ALA A 326 5.33 -20.74 19.21
N ASN A 327 4.21 -20.08 19.48
CA ASN A 327 3.73 -19.81 20.85
C ASN A 327 2.26 -20.22 21.01
N ALA A 328 1.99 -21.11 21.92
CA ALA A 328 0.62 -21.52 22.23
C ALA A 328 -0.19 -20.39 22.91
N ASP A 329 0.46 -19.53 23.70
CA ASP A 329 -0.17 -18.35 24.29
C ASP A 329 -0.17 -17.17 23.29
N PRO A 330 -1.36 -16.63 22.89
CA PRO A 330 -1.43 -15.51 21.99
C PRO A 330 -0.78 -14.23 22.53
N VAL A 331 -0.70 -14.04 23.84
CA VAL A 331 -0.03 -12.87 24.45
C VAL A 331 1.46 -12.90 24.15
N ALA A 332 2.10 -14.06 24.33
CA ALA A 332 3.50 -14.26 23.99
C ALA A 332 3.76 -14.15 22.48
N ALA A 333 2.83 -14.69 21.65
CA ALA A 333 2.90 -14.57 20.20
C ALA A 333 2.84 -13.11 19.74
N PHE A 334 1.91 -12.32 20.27
CA PHE A 334 1.75 -10.90 19.92
C PHE A 334 2.97 -10.07 20.34
N ALA A 335 3.56 -10.34 21.48
CA ALA A 335 4.81 -9.71 21.91
C ALA A 335 5.98 -10.04 20.96
N ALA A 336 6.08 -11.28 20.48
CA ALA A 336 7.10 -11.69 19.52
C ALA A 336 6.89 -11.04 18.15
N TYR A 337 5.66 -10.98 17.64
CA TYR A 337 5.28 -10.27 16.43
C TYR A 337 5.66 -8.78 16.50
N GLU A 338 5.24 -8.10 17.57
CA GLU A 338 5.51 -6.69 17.79
C GLU A 338 7.02 -6.42 17.79
N LYS A 339 7.79 -7.23 18.53
CA LYS A 339 9.25 -7.12 18.60
C LYS A 339 9.90 -7.25 17.21
N GLU A 340 9.38 -8.11 16.34
CA GLU A 340 9.92 -8.30 14.99
C GLU A 340 9.62 -7.11 14.08
N ARG A 341 8.40 -6.53 14.19
CA ARG A 341 7.85 -5.64 13.17
C ARG A 341 7.86 -4.16 13.51
N LEU A 342 7.64 -3.80 14.78
CA LEU A 342 7.42 -2.42 15.21
C LEU A 342 8.54 -1.48 14.79
N GLU A 343 9.80 -1.81 15.11
CA GLU A 343 10.94 -0.95 14.79
C GLU A 343 11.15 -0.83 13.28
N LYS A 344 11.00 -1.94 12.53
CA LYS A 344 11.18 -1.96 11.08
C LYS A 344 10.15 -1.06 10.38
N THR A 345 8.87 -1.18 10.75
CA THR A 345 7.80 -0.37 10.15
C THR A 345 7.88 1.09 10.60
N THR A 346 8.23 1.36 11.85
CA THR A 346 8.51 2.72 12.35
C THR A 346 9.55 3.42 11.48
N ARG A 347 10.65 2.74 11.18
CA ARG A 347 11.71 3.28 10.32
C ARG A 347 11.19 3.61 8.92
N ILE A 348 10.33 2.75 8.34
CA ILE A 348 9.74 2.98 7.03
C ILE A 348 8.79 4.20 7.06
N VAL A 349 7.91 4.30 8.07
CA VAL A 349 7.02 5.46 8.24
C VAL A 349 7.81 6.77 8.27
N LEU A 350 8.86 6.83 9.06
CA LEU A 350 9.70 8.02 9.19
C LEU A 350 10.49 8.33 7.91
N THR A 351 11.00 7.30 7.22
CA THR A 351 11.72 7.45 5.95
C THR A 351 10.80 7.96 4.84
N ASN A 352 9.56 7.48 4.77
CA ASN A 352 8.58 7.96 3.80
C ASN A 352 8.26 9.45 3.96
N ARG A 353 8.42 10.00 5.15
CA ARG A 353 8.25 11.45 5.42
C ARG A 353 9.41 12.29 4.88
N THR A 354 10.63 11.79 4.98
CA THR A 354 11.86 12.58 4.79
C THR A 354 12.64 12.20 3.54
N ASN A 355 12.77 10.92 3.25
CA ASN A 355 13.61 10.41 2.15
C ASN A 355 12.94 9.23 1.40
N PRO A 356 11.75 9.43 0.80
CA PRO A 356 11.08 8.41 0.00
C PRO A 356 11.88 8.11 -1.29
N PRO A 357 11.49 7.08 -2.07
CA PRO A 357 12.11 6.79 -3.38
C PRO A 357 12.11 7.98 -4.35
N ASP A 358 11.16 8.90 -4.16
CA ASP A 358 11.03 10.12 -4.96
C ASP A 358 12.13 11.17 -4.67
N ALA A 359 13.04 10.90 -3.73
CA ALA A 359 14.17 11.77 -3.43
C ALA A 359 15.05 12.06 -4.67
N ILE A 360 15.13 11.12 -5.62
CA ILE A 360 15.79 11.31 -6.92
C ILE A 360 15.20 12.54 -7.64
N LEU A 361 13.88 12.68 -7.69
CA LEU A 361 13.22 13.82 -8.33
C LEU A 361 13.53 15.12 -7.60
N ARG A 362 13.52 15.11 -6.26
CA ARG A 362 13.84 16.26 -5.42
C ARG A 362 15.27 16.76 -5.67
N GLU A 363 16.24 15.84 -5.67
CA GLU A 363 17.65 16.18 -5.89
C GLU A 363 17.84 16.87 -7.25
N VAL A 364 17.28 16.32 -8.32
CA VAL A 364 17.41 16.91 -9.65
C VAL A 364 16.66 18.24 -9.73
N TYR A 365 15.45 18.35 -9.19
CA TYR A 365 14.69 19.59 -9.09
C TYR A 365 15.52 20.71 -8.42
N GLN A 366 16.15 20.41 -7.28
CA GLN A 366 16.95 21.38 -6.54
C GLN A 366 18.23 21.77 -7.29
N ARG A 367 18.99 20.79 -7.83
CA ARG A 367 20.26 21.04 -8.53
C ARG A 367 20.06 21.79 -9.84
N THR A 368 18.96 21.57 -10.53
CA THR A 368 18.63 22.28 -11.78
C THR A 368 17.93 23.63 -11.56
N ASN A 369 17.49 23.90 -10.31
CA ASN A 369 16.58 25.00 -9.99
C ASN A 369 15.34 24.98 -10.90
N ASP A 370 14.76 23.76 -11.07
CA ASP A 370 13.59 23.46 -11.89
C ASP A 370 13.72 23.89 -13.37
N LYS A 371 14.89 23.71 -13.96
CA LYS A 371 15.16 24.03 -15.37
C LYS A 371 15.47 22.74 -16.15
N PRO A 372 15.20 22.72 -17.46
CA PRO A 372 15.67 21.65 -18.34
C PRO A 372 17.20 21.55 -18.30
N PHE A 373 17.71 20.33 -18.45
CA PHE A 373 19.16 20.05 -18.55
C PHE A 373 19.52 19.55 -19.94
N LYS A 374 20.81 19.65 -20.34
CA LYS A 374 21.31 19.10 -21.60
C LYS A 374 21.58 17.60 -21.49
N ALA A 375 22.26 17.20 -20.42
CA ALA A 375 22.52 15.82 -20.06
C ALA A 375 22.41 15.65 -18.56
N ILE A 376 21.82 14.55 -18.11
CA ILE A 376 21.64 14.29 -16.66
C ILE A 376 22.97 14.17 -15.93
N GLY A 377 24.03 13.68 -16.59
CA GLY A 377 25.38 13.59 -16.02
C GLY A 377 26.01 14.93 -15.66
N ASP A 378 25.53 16.04 -16.22
CA ASP A 378 25.96 17.40 -15.83
C ASP A 378 25.32 17.85 -14.50
N VAL A 379 24.25 17.18 -14.06
CA VAL A 379 23.46 17.52 -12.86
C VAL A 379 23.79 16.60 -11.68
N ILE A 380 23.80 15.29 -11.96
CA ILE A 380 23.98 14.22 -10.95
C ILE A 380 24.61 13.00 -11.60
N SER A 381 25.53 12.35 -10.92
CA SER A 381 26.19 11.16 -11.45
C SER A 381 25.24 9.94 -11.39
N HIS A 382 25.48 8.96 -12.27
CA HIS A 382 24.74 7.70 -12.25
C HIS A 382 24.89 6.98 -10.90
N ASP A 383 26.08 6.96 -10.31
CA ASP A 383 26.36 6.31 -9.04
C ASP A 383 25.57 6.93 -7.88
N GLU A 384 25.38 8.27 -7.87
CA GLU A 384 24.55 8.95 -6.89
C GLU A 384 23.07 8.57 -7.05
N LEU A 385 22.56 8.44 -8.28
CA LEU A 385 21.18 8.01 -8.56
C LEU A 385 20.96 6.57 -8.07
N VAL A 386 21.87 5.67 -8.35
CA VAL A 386 21.85 4.28 -7.85
C VAL A 386 21.84 4.26 -6.32
N ALA A 387 22.72 5.01 -5.68
CA ALA A 387 22.83 5.05 -4.22
C ALA A 387 21.54 5.57 -3.56
N LEU A 388 20.88 6.58 -4.15
CA LEU A 388 19.58 7.09 -3.68
C LEU A 388 18.49 6.02 -3.77
N SER A 389 18.41 5.29 -4.90
CA SER A 389 17.44 4.20 -5.07
C SER A 389 17.70 3.05 -4.10
N ASP A 390 18.93 2.57 -3.98
CA ASP A 390 19.29 1.41 -3.17
C ASP A 390 19.16 1.67 -1.67
N SER A 391 19.42 2.86 -1.21
CA SER A 391 19.23 3.27 0.20
C SER A 391 17.78 2.99 0.65
N TYR A 392 16.80 3.35 -0.16
CA TYR A 392 15.41 3.11 0.19
C TYR A 392 15.05 1.61 0.18
N LYS A 393 15.54 0.85 -0.81
CA LYS A 393 15.30 -0.61 -0.89
C LYS A 393 15.81 -1.35 0.35
N GLN A 394 16.97 -0.92 0.89
CA GLN A 394 17.52 -1.48 2.13
C GLN A 394 16.63 -1.19 3.34
N ILE A 395 16.20 0.07 3.51
CA ILE A 395 15.35 0.48 4.64
C ILE A 395 13.99 -0.23 4.59
N ALA A 396 13.39 -0.31 3.42
CA ALA A 396 12.09 -0.93 3.21
C ALA A 396 12.13 -2.48 3.21
N GLY A 397 13.33 -3.08 3.24
CA GLY A 397 13.54 -4.52 3.39
C GLY A 397 13.30 -5.33 2.11
N PHE A 398 13.46 -4.71 0.93
CA PHE A 398 13.32 -5.41 -0.35
C PHE A 398 14.57 -5.31 -1.23
N SER A 399 15.74 -5.00 -0.68
CA SER A 399 16.99 -5.21 -1.41
C SER A 399 17.16 -6.70 -1.75
N ARG A 400 17.86 -7.02 -2.83
CA ARG A 400 18.07 -8.43 -3.23
C ARG A 400 18.77 -9.25 -2.16
N GLU A 401 19.70 -8.64 -1.44
CA GLU A 401 20.40 -9.25 -0.31
C GLU A 401 19.44 -9.59 0.84
N ALA A 402 18.55 -8.65 1.19
CA ALA A 402 17.57 -8.85 2.25
C ALA A 402 16.55 -9.95 1.93
N LEU A 403 16.24 -10.20 0.65
CA LEU A 403 15.28 -11.24 0.25
C LEU A 403 15.93 -12.63 0.07
N ARG A 404 17.25 -12.71 -0.02
CA ARG A 404 18.01 -13.98 -0.09
C ARG A 404 18.43 -14.49 1.28
N ALA A 405 18.48 -13.59 2.28
CA ALA A 405 18.75 -13.92 3.67
C ALA A 405 17.52 -14.52 4.36
#